data_d088de835f332cdeb0210ad864dcb63f
#
_entry.id   d088de835f332cdeb0210ad864dcb63f
#
_cell.length_a   1.000
_cell.length_b   1.000
_cell.length_c   1.000
_cell.angle_alpha   90.00
_cell.angle_beta   90.00
_cell.angle_gamma   90.00
#
_symmetry.space_group_name_H-M   'P 1'
#
loop_
_entity.id
_entity.type
_entity.pdbx_description
1 polymer ?
#
loop_
_entity_poly.entity_id
_entity_poly.type
_entity_poly.pdbx_seq_one_letter_code
_entity_poly.pdbx_strand_id
1 'polypeptide(L)'
;MDTVIKRNATRRLIIAILSFVVGFLFIETVCYGFEQIDSNGVKPNFLWVVGFAALMVIWNEVLIIRQKDEGGFVCSKARMVEIRFWEAVLMALSILCGISMNIALTFFFLIACTIYMVMCTTGHLFREETSVFLPADIINGVFRIPFAAFNSRIAALKNFLRVNAEYKSEQVNASEAKKSRTGIAVGIALIVVAVPVLAIVLSSLSSADANFENIMNSISESIGSFFEYIFDGKLAEIIIKMILAYPCGLYIHSLFEGSINRNASFERRKEKDWSVGIKKLQVVPFGIIMGIFAVFTLVYILFFISQATNLFSAFAGVLPQEYTASRYARNGFFELCRVMVINILMLGVLSVFSRKDLYESAIMKITGVSFMVESFIFSLISASKLLLYINRFGFTVLRYQSLWATAVLGAASLLIAVNIITHKKTAKIWLWFTALSYIAVNIFVAAVYFF
;
A
#
# COMPACT_ATOMS: atom_id res chain seq x y z
N MET A 1 13.89 -35.76 -14.51
CA MET A 1 12.69 -35.00 -14.14
C MET A 1 12.62 -34.76 -12.63
N ASP A 2 12.95 -35.75 -11.81
CA ASP A 2 12.82 -35.70 -10.35
C ASP A 2 13.74 -34.73 -9.62
N THR A 3 14.96 -34.54 -10.10
CA THR A 3 15.91 -33.58 -9.52
C THR A 3 15.46 -32.11 -9.68
N VAL A 4 14.78 -31.76 -10.76
CA VAL A 4 14.24 -30.42 -11.02
C VAL A 4 13.04 -30.16 -10.11
N ILE A 5 12.15 -31.13 -9.97
CA ILE A 5 10.96 -31.06 -9.10
C ILE A 5 11.39 -30.87 -7.65
N LYS A 6 12.35 -31.67 -7.18
CA LYS A 6 12.91 -31.59 -5.82
C LYS A 6 13.58 -30.24 -5.60
N ARG A 7 14.37 -29.75 -6.56
CA ARG A 7 15.03 -28.44 -6.47
C ARG A 7 14.00 -27.30 -6.35
N ASN A 8 12.92 -27.35 -7.12
CA ASN A 8 11.86 -26.34 -7.08
C ASN A 8 11.09 -26.40 -5.74
N ALA A 9 10.77 -27.57 -5.23
CA ALA A 9 10.12 -27.74 -3.93
C ALA A 9 11.01 -27.21 -2.78
N THR A 10 12.31 -27.49 -2.82
CA THR A 10 13.30 -27.00 -1.84
C THR A 10 13.42 -25.47 -1.91
N ARG A 11 13.51 -24.88 -3.11
CA ARG A 11 13.55 -23.43 -3.28
C ARG A 11 12.31 -22.73 -2.69
N ARG A 12 11.12 -23.26 -2.96
CA ARG A 12 9.87 -22.70 -2.40
C ARG A 12 9.84 -22.79 -0.88
N LEU A 13 10.34 -23.87 -0.30
CA LEU A 13 10.44 -24.00 1.17
C LEU A 13 11.45 -23.00 1.76
N ILE A 14 12.61 -22.83 1.14
CA ILE A 14 13.61 -21.84 1.57
C ILE A 14 13.03 -20.44 1.55
N ILE A 15 12.33 -20.05 0.48
CA ILE A 15 11.66 -18.76 0.38
C ILE A 15 10.60 -18.59 1.48
N ALA A 16 9.83 -19.63 1.77
CA ALA A 16 8.83 -19.62 2.84
C ALA A 16 9.46 -19.44 4.23
N ILE A 17 10.62 -20.01 4.49
CA ILE A 17 11.38 -19.84 5.74
C ILE A 17 11.99 -18.42 5.80
N LEU A 18 12.66 -17.99 4.73
CA LEU A 18 13.27 -16.66 4.66
C LEU A 18 12.24 -15.54 4.81
N SER A 19 10.99 -15.77 4.39
CA SER A 19 9.92 -14.79 4.57
C SER A 19 9.59 -14.49 6.04
N PHE A 20 9.92 -15.39 6.97
CA PHE A 20 9.84 -15.10 8.39
C PHE A 20 10.92 -14.09 8.82
N VAL A 21 12.14 -14.26 8.32
CA VAL A 21 13.24 -13.30 8.56
C VAL A 21 12.87 -11.93 7.99
N VAL A 22 12.29 -11.90 6.79
CA VAL A 22 11.80 -10.63 6.18
C VAL A 22 10.70 -10.00 7.03
N GLY A 23 9.78 -10.80 7.58
CA GLY A 23 8.76 -10.31 8.50
C GLY A 23 9.36 -9.72 9.78
N PHE A 24 10.39 -10.34 10.33
CA PHE A 24 11.12 -9.84 11.49
C PHE A 24 11.83 -8.52 11.15
N LEU A 25 12.52 -8.44 10.02
CA LEU A 25 13.14 -7.19 9.56
C LEU A 25 12.11 -6.09 9.32
N PHE A 26 10.92 -6.43 8.82
CA PHE A 26 9.83 -5.46 8.69
C PHE A 26 9.40 -4.91 10.06
N ILE A 27 9.25 -5.75 11.08
CA ILE A 27 8.92 -5.30 12.44
C ILE A 27 10.05 -4.44 13.01
N GLU A 28 11.31 -4.80 12.81
CA GLU A 28 12.45 -3.97 13.21
C GLU A 28 12.40 -2.61 12.49
N THR A 29 12.09 -2.57 11.19
CA THR A 29 11.94 -1.29 10.47
C THR A 29 10.80 -0.44 11.02
N VAL A 30 9.68 -1.05 11.45
CA VAL A 30 8.57 -0.34 12.09
C VAL A 30 8.99 0.19 13.48
N CYS A 31 9.61 -0.64 14.30
CA CYS A 31 10.04 -0.26 15.64
C CYS A 31 11.06 0.88 15.63
N TYR A 32 12.09 0.77 14.79
CA TYR A 32 13.16 1.79 14.70
C TYR A 32 12.84 2.94 13.77
N GLY A 33 11.91 2.78 12.84
CA GLY A 33 11.47 3.85 11.94
C GLY A 33 10.76 5.01 12.66
N PHE A 34 10.28 4.79 13.89
CA PHE A 34 9.61 5.80 14.72
C PHE A 34 10.52 6.41 15.80
N GLU A 35 11.79 6.04 15.87
CA GLU A 35 12.74 6.65 16.78
C GLU A 35 12.96 8.14 16.47
N GLN A 36 13.31 8.88 17.51
CA GLN A 36 13.58 10.31 17.38
C GLN A 36 14.81 10.57 16.49
N ILE A 37 14.77 11.69 15.80
CA ILE A 37 15.88 12.19 15.01
C ILE A 37 17.00 12.60 15.99
N ASP A 38 18.23 12.19 15.72
CA ASP A 38 19.40 12.57 16.53
C ASP A 38 19.75 14.06 16.39
N SER A 39 20.74 14.52 17.16
CA SER A 39 21.22 15.91 17.12
C SER A 39 21.79 16.34 15.76
N ASN A 40 22.17 15.37 14.93
CA ASN A 40 22.69 15.61 13.57
C ASN A 40 21.58 15.57 12.50
N GLY A 41 20.33 15.40 12.92
CA GLY A 41 19.19 15.39 12.03
C GLY A 41 18.96 14.08 11.29
N VAL A 42 19.73 13.05 11.56
CA VAL A 42 19.63 11.73 10.94
C VAL A 42 19.16 10.72 11.98
N LYS A 43 18.27 9.79 11.59
CA LYS A 43 17.85 8.71 12.46
C LYS A 43 18.90 7.62 12.47
N PRO A 44 19.42 7.24 13.64
CA PRO A 44 20.56 6.33 13.73
C PRO A 44 20.28 4.95 13.14
N ASN A 45 19.03 4.51 13.17
CA ASN A 45 18.65 3.16 12.78
C ASN A 45 17.93 3.06 11.41
N PHE A 46 17.97 4.13 10.58
CA PHE A 46 17.33 4.11 9.24
C PHE A 46 17.90 3.02 8.31
N LEU A 47 19.11 2.53 8.60
CA LEU A 47 19.75 1.44 7.83
C LEU A 47 18.89 0.15 7.81
N TRP A 48 18.08 -0.10 8.83
CA TRP A 48 17.12 -1.21 8.82
C TRP A 48 16.08 -1.03 7.72
N VAL A 49 15.60 0.19 7.51
CA VAL A 49 14.64 0.51 6.44
C VAL A 49 15.29 0.32 5.08
N VAL A 50 16.54 0.78 4.91
CA VAL A 50 17.30 0.59 3.66
C VAL A 50 17.56 -0.89 3.41
N GLY A 51 17.96 -1.65 4.43
CA GLY A 51 18.16 -3.10 4.35
C GLY A 51 16.88 -3.83 3.94
N PHE A 52 15.74 -3.48 4.54
CA PHE A 52 14.44 -4.02 4.17
C PHE A 52 14.08 -3.71 2.71
N ALA A 53 14.22 -2.45 2.28
CA ALA A 53 13.95 -2.05 0.90
C ALA A 53 14.86 -2.79 -0.10
N ALA A 54 16.16 -2.93 0.20
CA ALA A 54 17.09 -3.69 -0.61
C ALA A 54 16.67 -5.17 -0.74
N LEU A 55 16.21 -5.79 0.34
CA LEU A 55 15.68 -7.16 0.29
C LEU A 55 14.44 -7.27 -0.58
N MET A 56 13.54 -6.27 -0.54
CA MET A 56 12.36 -6.26 -1.42
C MET A 56 12.76 -6.15 -2.89
N VAL A 57 13.76 -5.34 -3.22
CA VAL A 57 14.31 -5.23 -4.58
C VAL A 57 14.95 -6.55 -5.01
N ILE A 58 15.78 -7.16 -4.17
CA ILE A 58 16.41 -8.46 -4.46
C ILE A 58 15.34 -9.54 -4.68
N TRP A 59 14.31 -9.56 -3.84
CA TRP A 59 13.22 -10.53 -4.01
C TRP A 59 12.44 -10.30 -5.30
N ASN A 60 12.23 -9.02 -5.68
CA ASN A 60 11.63 -8.68 -6.97
C ASN A 60 12.47 -9.16 -8.16
N GLU A 61 13.80 -9.04 -8.09
CA GLU A 61 14.72 -9.59 -9.11
C GLU A 61 14.63 -11.12 -9.21
N VAL A 62 14.61 -11.81 -8.08
CA VAL A 62 14.39 -13.27 -8.04
C VAL A 62 13.06 -13.63 -8.69
N LEU A 63 12.04 -12.82 -8.48
CA LEU A 63 10.71 -12.99 -9.10
C LEU A 63 10.78 -12.87 -10.62
N ILE A 64 11.51 -11.88 -11.15
CA ILE A 64 11.70 -11.67 -12.59
C ILE A 64 12.40 -12.88 -13.21
N ILE A 65 13.45 -13.38 -12.57
CA ILE A 65 14.21 -14.55 -13.04
C ILE A 65 13.31 -15.78 -13.07
N ARG A 66 12.55 -16.03 -12.00
CA ARG A 66 11.61 -17.18 -11.93
C ARG A 66 10.55 -17.13 -13.01
N GLN A 67 10.00 -15.97 -13.30
CA GLN A 67 9.00 -15.83 -14.39
C GLN A 67 9.58 -16.15 -15.76
N LYS A 68 10.84 -15.81 -16.01
CA LYS A 68 11.52 -16.17 -17.25
C LYS A 68 11.75 -17.69 -17.34
N ASP A 69 12.18 -18.32 -16.24
CA ASP A 69 12.47 -19.76 -16.21
C ASP A 69 11.21 -20.63 -16.34
N GLU A 70 10.07 -20.18 -15.79
CA GLU A 70 8.80 -20.91 -15.82
C GLU A 70 7.98 -20.65 -17.10
N GLY A 71 8.56 -19.96 -18.12
CA GLY A 71 7.88 -19.63 -19.39
C GLY A 71 6.69 -18.69 -19.21
N GLY A 72 6.71 -17.94 -18.11
CA GLY A 72 5.66 -17.02 -17.73
C GLY A 72 5.69 -15.71 -18.51
N PHE A 73 5.24 -14.68 -17.90
CA PHE A 73 5.05 -13.36 -18.44
C PHE A 73 6.33 -12.75 -19.07
N VAL A 74 6.27 -12.47 -20.38
CA VAL A 74 7.35 -11.77 -21.10
C VAL A 74 7.22 -10.27 -20.86
N CYS A 75 8.11 -9.73 -20.06
CA CYS A 75 8.15 -8.30 -19.76
C CYS A 75 8.58 -7.49 -20.99
N SER A 76 7.73 -6.55 -21.43
CA SER A 76 8.10 -5.59 -22.48
C SER A 76 9.22 -4.65 -22.00
N LYS A 77 10.01 -4.06 -22.94
CA LYS A 77 11.04 -3.07 -22.58
C LYS A 77 10.45 -1.89 -21.78
N ALA A 78 9.27 -1.41 -22.16
CA ALA A 78 8.60 -0.31 -21.48
C ALA A 78 8.22 -0.65 -20.03
N ARG A 79 7.80 -1.89 -19.78
CA ARG A 79 7.49 -2.37 -18.42
C ARG A 79 8.76 -2.55 -17.60
N MET A 80 9.85 -3.02 -18.19
CA MET A 80 11.13 -3.13 -17.50
C MET A 80 11.63 -1.77 -17.00
N VAL A 81 11.50 -0.71 -17.79
CA VAL A 81 11.81 0.66 -17.37
C VAL A 81 10.93 1.08 -16.18
N GLU A 82 9.66 0.72 -16.19
CA GLU A 82 8.75 1.02 -15.08
C GLU A 82 9.13 0.29 -13.80
N ILE A 83 9.48 -0.98 -13.90
CA ILE A 83 9.96 -1.78 -12.75
C ILE A 83 11.23 -1.14 -12.16
N ARG A 84 12.22 -0.81 -13.00
CA ARG A 84 13.46 -0.15 -12.55
C ARG A 84 13.22 1.21 -11.91
N PHE A 85 12.25 1.96 -12.45
CA PHE A 85 11.83 3.22 -11.83
C PHE A 85 11.29 2.99 -10.41
N TRP A 86 10.41 2.02 -10.20
CA TRP A 86 9.85 1.75 -8.88
C TRP A 86 10.87 1.16 -7.90
N GLU A 87 11.81 0.37 -8.35
CA GLU A 87 12.94 -0.09 -7.54
C GLU A 87 13.81 1.10 -7.07
N ALA A 88 14.13 2.02 -7.98
CA ALA A 88 14.87 3.23 -7.63
C ALA A 88 14.08 4.14 -6.66
N VAL A 89 12.78 4.31 -6.87
CA VAL A 89 11.90 5.07 -5.97
C VAL A 89 11.84 4.41 -4.60
N LEU A 90 11.74 3.08 -4.52
CA LEU A 90 11.72 2.34 -3.25
C LEU A 90 13.01 2.56 -2.46
N MET A 91 14.15 2.49 -3.12
CA MET A 91 15.45 2.76 -2.50
C MET A 91 15.55 4.23 -2.05
N ALA A 92 15.11 5.18 -2.88
CA ALA A 92 15.09 6.59 -2.52
C ALA A 92 14.19 6.88 -1.31
N LEU A 93 12.99 6.27 -1.25
CA LEU A 93 12.08 6.40 -0.10
C LEU A 93 12.68 5.80 1.17
N SER A 94 13.41 4.69 1.08
CA SER A 94 14.06 4.08 2.24
C SER A 94 15.17 4.97 2.81
N ILE A 95 15.97 5.59 1.96
CA ILE A 95 16.98 6.58 2.38
C ILE A 95 16.30 7.82 2.96
N LEU A 96 15.20 8.25 2.34
CA LEU A 96 14.42 9.40 2.80
C LEU A 96 13.86 9.19 4.21
N CYS A 97 13.57 7.96 4.62
CA CYS A 97 13.15 7.65 6.00
C CYS A 97 14.19 8.08 7.05
N GLY A 98 15.48 8.17 6.69
CA GLY A 98 16.52 8.64 7.58
C GLY A 98 16.47 10.13 7.88
N ILE A 99 15.96 10.93 6.95
CA ILE A 99 15.95 12.41 7.04
C ILE A 99 14.52 12.98 7.02
N SER A 100 13.49 12.16 6.80
CA SER A 100 12.12 12.64 6.68
C SER A 100 11.54 13.05 8.03
N MET A 101 10.95 14.25 8.05
CA MET A 101 10.22 14.78 9.21
C MET A 101 8.84 14.12 9.38
N ASN A 102 8.30 13.46 8.34
CA ASN A 102 7.06 12.69 8.42
C ASN A 102 7.32 11.24 8.01
N ILE A 103 7.87 10.49 8.93
CA ILE A 103 8.20 9.08 8.74
C ILE A 103 6.98 8.23 8.42
N ALA A 104 5.86 8.44 9.12
CA ALA A 104 4.68 7.62 8.94
C ALA A 104 4.18 7.68 7.48
N LEU A 105 4.14 8.88 6.90
CA LEU A 105 3.74 9.06 5.51
C LEU A 105 4.78 8.48 4.54
N THR A 106 6.08 8.68 4.80
CA THR A 106 7.17 8.13 3.97
C THR A 106 7.16 6.60 4.00
N PHE A 107 6.92 6.01 5.17
CA PHE A 107 6.80 4.57 5.34
C PHE A 107 5.56 4.00 4.65
N PHE A 108 4.43 4.72 4.70
CA PHE A 108 3.23 4.36 3.93
C PHE A 108 3.53 4.32 2.42
N PHE A 109 4.23 5.34 1.88
CA PHE A 109 4.64 5.35 0.47
C PHE A 109 5.61 4.22 0.13
N LEU A 110 6.51 3.86 1.05
CA LEU A 110 7.43 2.74 0.87
C LEU A 110 6.67 1.41 0.74
N ILE A 111 5.68 1.16 1.59
CA ILE A 111 4.82 -0.04 1.50
C ILE A 111 4.03 -0.03 0.19
N ALA A 112 3.38 1.09 -0.14
CA ALA A 112 2.61 1.23 -1.36
C ALA A 112 3.47 1.02 -2.62
N CYS A 113 4.69 1.57 -2.62
CA CYS A 113 5.68 1.38 -3.68
C CYS A 113 6.09 -0.10 -3.83
N THR A 114 6.33 -0.80 -2.71
CA THR A 114 6.66 -2.23 -2.71
C THR A 114 5.55 -3.06 -3.35
N ILE A 115 4.30 -2.85 -2.93
CA ILE A 115 3.14 -3.56 -3.48
C ILE A 115 3.01 -3.28 -4.98
N TYR A 116 3.10 -2.00 -5.36
CA TYR A 116 2.95 -1.59 -6.74
C TYR A 116 4.06 -2.14 -7.65
N MET A 117 5.31 -2.12 -7.17
CA MET A 117 6.47 -2.73 -7.84
C MET A 117 6.23 -4.21 -8.15
N VAL A 118 5.76 -5.00 -7.17
CA VAL A 118 5.45 -6.42 -7.35
C VAL A 118 4.35 -6.62 -8.39
N MET A 119 3.30 -5.80 -8.37
CA MET A 119 2.22 -5.86 -9.34
C MET A 119 2.69 -5.51 -10.76
N CYS A 120 3.57 -4.52 -10.91
CA CYS A 120 4.21 -4.18 -12.18
C CYS A 120 5.05 -5.35 -12.69
N THR A 121 5.84 -5.99 -11.82
CA THR A 121 6.73 -7.09 -12.18
C THR A 121 5.95 -8.32 -12.64
N THR A 122 4.85 -8.63 -11.97
CA THR A 122 4.05 -9.83 -12.24
C THR A 122 2.94 -9.63 -13.27
N GLY A 123 2.69 -8.38 -13.68
CA GLY A 123 1.64 -8.03 -14.62
C GLY A 123 0.24 -8.16 -14.07
N HIS A 124 0.07 -8.01 -12.77
CA HIS A 124 -1.24 -8.04 -12.10
C HIS A 124 -2.00 -6.71 -12.18
N LEU A 125 -1.46 -5.70 -12.86
CA LEU A 125 -2.20 -4.49 -13.18
C LEU A 125 -3.36 -4.83 -14.11
N PHE A 126 -4.50 -4.20 -13.90
CA PHE A 126 -5.77 -4.49 -14.57
C PHE A 126 -5.67 -4.47 -16.10
N ARG A 127 -4.87 -3.57 -16.68
CA ARG A 127 -4.60 -3.44 -18.11
C ARG A 127 -3.15 -3.78 -18.48
N GLU A 128 -2.47 -4.57 -17.66
CA GLU A 128 -1.03 -4.87 -17.82
C GLU A 128 -0.12 -3.64 -17.72
N GLU A 129 -0.68 -2.43 -17.67
CA GLU A 129 0.00 -1.15 -17.52
C GLU A 129 -0.77 -0.25 -16.55
N THR A 130 -0.09 0.75 -16.00
CA THR A 130 -0.72 1.80 -15.19
C THR A 130 -1.84 2.49 -15.96
N SER A 131 -3.04 2.45 -15.43
CA SER A 131 -4.24 2.95 -16.09
C SER A 131 -5.13 3.74 -15.13
N VAL A 132 -6.25 4.27 -15.62
CA VAL A 132 -7.30 4.90 -14.79
C VAL A 132 -7.94 3.94 -13.78
N PHE A 133 -7.71 2.63 -13.89
CA PHE A 133 -8.19 1.62 -12.94
C PHE A 133 -7.28 1.46 -11.70
N LEU A 134 -6.43 2.45 -11.43
CA LEU A 134 -5.54 2.47 -10.27
C LEU A 134 -6.23 2.10 -8.93
N PRO A 135 -7.48 2.54 -8.61
CA PRO A 135 -8.15 2.10 -7.39
C PRO A 135 -8.39 0.58 -7.34
N ALA A 136 -8.74 -0.03 -8.49
CA ALA A 136 -8.90 -1.47 -8.59
C ALA A 136 -7.57 -2.21 -8.44
N ASP A 137 -6.49 -1.64 -9.00
CA ASP A 137 -5.12 -2.17 -8.84
C ASP A 137 -4.69 -2.13 -7.38
N ILE A 138 -4.96 -1.04 -6.66
CA ILE A 138 -4.67 -0.92 -5.22
C ILE A 138 -5.40 -2.00 -4.42
N ILE A 139 -6.71 -2.16 -4.63
CA ILE A 139 -7.52 -3.18 -3.95
C ILE A 139 -6.97 -4.59 -4.26
N ASN A 140 -6.62 -4.85 -5.51
CA ASN A 140 -6.06 -6.11 -5.93
C ASN A 140 -4.71 -6.42 -5.27
N GLY A 141 -3.78 -5.44 -5.25
CA GLY A 141 -2.45 -5.58 -4.67
C GLY A 141 -2.45 -5.67 -3.15
N VAL A 142 -3.26 -4.85 -2.49
CA VAL A 142 -3.30 -4.80 -1.02
C VAL A 142 -4.07 -5.98 -0.42
N PHE A 143 -5.19 -6.36 -1.01
CA PHE A 143 -6.07 -7.37 -0.40
C PHE A 143 -6.10 -8.67 -1.17
N ARG A 144 -6.41 -8.63 -2.44
CA ARG A 144 -6.79 -9.84 -3.17
C ARG A 144 -5.63 -10.79 -3.39
N ILE A 145 -4.49 -10.31 -3.87
CA ILE A 145 -3.31 -11.14 -4.16
C ILE A 145 -2.77 -11.77 -2.87
N PRO A 146 -2.47 -11.00 -1.80
CA PRO A 146 -1.93 -11.58 -0.58
C PRO A 146 -2.90 -12.57 0.08
N PHE A 147 -4.17 -12.19 0.22
CA PHE A 147 -5.14 -13.05 0.91
C PHE A 147 -5.49 -14.32 0.11
N ALA A 148 -5.49 -14.30 -1.22
CA ALA A 148 -5.68 -15.49 -2.03
C ALA A 148 -4.54 -16.51 -1.90
N ALA A 149 -3.35 -16.07 -1.53
CA ALA A 149 -2.16 -16.90 -1.38
C ALA A 149 -1.75 -17.16 0.08
N PHE A 150 -2.62 -16.85 1.05
CA PHE A 150 -2.31 -16.96 2.48
C PHE A 150 -1.83 -18.37 2.90
N ASN A 151 -2.32 -19.40 2.22
CA ASN A 151 -1.92 -20.79 2.45
C ASN A 151 -0.63 -21.20 1.72
N SER A 152 0.03 -20.29 0.99
CA SER A 152 1.19 -20.62 0.15
C SER A 152 2.38 -21.19 0.93
N ARG A 153 2.64 -20.72 2.16
CA ARG A 153 3.68 -21.31 3.05
C ARG A 153 3.38 -22.75 3.42
N ILE A 154 2.14 -23.02 3.84
CA ILE A 154 1.70 -24.37 4.21
C ILE A 154 1.74 -25.28 2.98
N ALA A 155 1.33 -24.77 1.83
CA ALA A 155 1.40 -25.49 0.57
C ALA A 155 2.86 -25.80 0.16
N ALA A 156 3.80 -24.85 0.35
CA ALA A 156 5.21 -25.06 0.08
C ALA A 156 5.79 -26.17 0.99
N LEU A 157 5.47 -26.15 2.28
CA LEU A 157 5.88 -27.19 3.23
C LEU A 157 5.29 -28.56 2.86
N LYS A 158 3.97 -28.63 2.63
CA LYS A 158 3.31 -29.86 2.22
C LYS A 158 3.89 -30.43 0.92
N ASN A 159 4.14 -29.58 -0.07
CA ASN A 159 4.71 -30.00 -1.34
C ASN A 159 6.13 -30.53 -1.17
N PHE A 160 6.97 -29.86 -0.37
CA PHE A 160 8.31 -30.33 -0.06
C PHE A 160 8.30 -31.70 0.64
N LEU A 161 7.43 -31.85 1.65
CA LEU A 161 7.29 -33.13 2.39
C LEU A 161 6.83 -34.26 1.47
N ARG A 162 5.87 -33.96 0.55
CA ARG A 162 5.38 -34.93 -0.42
C ARG A 162 6.47 -35.36 -1.39
N VAL A 163 7.14 -34.40 -2.05
CA VAL A 163 8.20 -34.67 -3.03
C VAL A 163 9.35 -35.44 -2.36
N ASN A 164 9.70 -35.08 -1.12
CA ASN A 164 10.76 -35.77 -0.39
C ASN A 164 10.34 -37.17 0.06
N ALA A 165 9.05 -37.41 0.35
CA ALA A 165 8.51 -38.73 0.65
C ALA A 165 8.45 -39.61 -0.60
N GLU A 166 8.01 -39.08 -1.73
CA GLU A 166 8.01 -39.79 -3.03
C GLU A 166 9.44 -40.22 -3.43
N TYR A 167 10.43 -39.30 -3.29
CA TYR A 167 11.84 -39.60 -3.53
C TYR A 167 12.41 -40.64 -2.58
N LYS A 168 11.98 -40.67 -1.30
CA LYS A 168 12.38 -41.69 -0.34
C LYS A 168 11.64 -43.01 -0.55
N SER A 169 10.41 -43.02 -1.00
CA SER A 169 9.65 -44.25 -1.24
C SER A 169 10.14 -45.03 -2.48
N GLU A 170 10.79 -44.35 -3.41
CA GLU A 170 11.55 -45.01 -4.49
C GLU A 170 12.83 -45.68 -4.01
N GLN A 171 13.32 -45.31 -2.80
CA GLN A 171 14.55 -45.87 -2.23
C GLN A 171 14.32 -46.84 -1.07
N VAL A 172 13.16 -46.85 -0.38
CA VAL A 172 12.85 -47.68 0.79
C VAL A 172 11.38 -48.02 0.84
N ASN A 173 11.05 -49.30 1.07
CA ASN A 173 9.68 -49.80 1.25
C ASN A 173 8.87 -49.00 2.33
N ALA A 174 7.82 -48.31 1.89
CA ALA A 174 7.20 -47.21 2.60
C ALA A 174 5.95 -47.60 3.38
N SER A 175 6.04 -48.36 4.48
CA SER A 175 4.84 -48.58 5.32
C SER A 175 4.89 -47.95 6.72
N GLU A 176 6.03 -47.66 7.30
CA GLU A 176 6.11 -47.18 8.70
C GLU A 176 6.26 -45.69 8.90
N ALA A 177 6.80 -44.95 7.93
CA ALA A 177 7.08 -43.50 8.07
C ALA A 177 5.86 -42.60 8.01
N LYS A 178 4.73 -43.07 7.46
CA LYS A 178 3.53 -42.23 7.22
C LYS A 178 2.71 -42.03 8.51
N LYS A 179 2.71 -43.01 9.42
CA LYS A 179 1.90 -42.98 10.65
C LYS A 179 2.46 -42.04 11.73
N SER A 180 3.78 -41.91 11.82
CA SER A 180 4.43 -41.08 12.85
C SER A 180 4.34 -39.58 12.60
N ARG A 181 4.40 -39.11 11.34
CA ARG A 181 4.42 -37.69 11.00
C ARG A 181 3.05 -37.00 11.12
N THR A 182 1.97 -37.72 10.83
CA THR A 182 0.61 -37.17 11.00
C THR A 182 0.31 -36.98 12.49
N GLY A 183 0.79 -37.87 13.36
CA GLY A 183 0.64 -37.76 14.81
C GLY A 183 1.32 -36.52 15.41
N ILE A 184 2.54 -36.19 14.95
CA ILE A 184 3.26 -34.98 15.43
C ILE A 184 2.56 -33.68 14.98
N ALA A 185 2.13 -33.62 13.73
CA ALA A 185 1.44 -32.43 13.22
C ALA A 185 0.08 -32.21 13.93
N VAL A 186 -0.67 -33.28 14.16
CA VAL A 186 -1.92 -33.24 14.94
C VAL A 186 -1.64 -32.90 16.41
N GLY A 187 -0.56 -33.42 16.99
CA GLY A 187 -0.12 -33.07 18.35
C GLY A 187 0.19 -31.59 18.51
N ILE A 188 0.94 -30.99 17.59
CA ILE A 188 1.25 -29.55 17.60
C ILE A 188 -0.04 -28.73 17.44
N ALA A 189 -0.94 -29.10 16.53
CA ALA A 189 -2.20 -28.42 16.34
C ALA A 189 -3.07 -28.49 17.61
N LEU A 190 -3.09 -29.64 18.30
CA LEU A 190 -3.81 -29.80 19.56
C LEU A 190 -3.23 -28.93 20.68
N ILE A 191 -1.90 -28.80 20.77
CA ILE A 191 -1.25 -27.92 21.74
C ILE A 191 -1.63 -26.46 21.49
N VAL A 192 -1.61 -26.01 20.24
CA VAL A 192 -1.98 -24.64 19.86
C VAL A 192 -3.43 -24.30 20.24
N VAL A 193 -4.32 -25.28 20.20
CA VAL A 193 -5.72 -25.11 20.64
C VAL A 193 -5.87 -25.28 22.15
N ALA A 194 -5.13 -26.22 22.77
CA ALA A 194 -5.24 -26.52 24.19
C ALA A 194 -4.76 -25.37 25.09
N VAL A 195 -3.72 -24.63 24.69
CA VAL A 195 -3.18 -23.50 25.49
C VAL A 195 -4.18 -22.39 25.72
N PRO A 196 -4.88 -21.83 24.70
CA PRO A 196 -5.92 -20.83 24.93
C PRO A 196 -7.10 -21.37 25.74
N VAL A 197 -7.51 -22.63 25.48
CA VAL A 197 -8.60 -23.25 26.25
C VAL A 197 -8.21 -23.43 27.70
N LEU A 198 -6.99 -23.85 28.00
CA LEU A 198 -6.47 -23.95 29.35
C LEU A 198 -6.44 -22.57 30.05
N ALA A 199 -6.02 -21.54 29.36
CA ALA A 199 -6.03 -20.16 29.88
C ALA A 199 -7.45 -19.70 30.27
N ILE A 200 -8.44 -20.00 29.45
CA ILE A 200 -9.86 -19.70 29.75
C ILE A 200 -10.34 -20.48 30.96
N VAL A 201 -10.00 -21.79 31.05
CA VAL A 201 -10.38 -22.65 32.18
C VAL A 201 -9.73 -22.15 33.47
N LEU A 202 -8.43 -21.83 33.46
CA LEU A 202 -7.71 -21.31 34.61
C LEU A 202 -8.29 -19.97 35.09
N SER A 203 -8.60 -19.05 34.16
CA SER A 203 -9.26 -17.79 34.47
C SER A 203 -10.64 -17.99 35.10
N SER A 204 -11.41 -18.95 34.58
CA SER A 204 -12.75 -19.27 35.11
C SER A 204 -12.69 -19.89 36.51
N LEU A 205 -11.72 -20.75 36.76
CA LEU A 205 -11.50 -21.37 38.08
C LEU A 205 -10.99 -20.36 39.11
N SER A 206 -10.08 -19.45 38.73
CA SER A 206 -9.64 -18.36 39.59
C SER A 206 -10.78 -17.42 39.98
N SER A 207 -11.72 -17.18 39.10
CA SER A 207 -12.89 -16.35 39.39
C SER A 207 -13.93 -17.07 40.27
N ALA A 208 -13.87 -18.41 40.36
CA ALA A 208 -14.82 -19.21 41.14
C ALA A 208 -14.38 -19.48 42.57
N ASP A 209 -13.11 -19.47 42.91
CA ASP A 209 -12.56 -19.80 44.22
C ASP A 209 -11.35 -18.92 44.58
N ALA A 210 -11.47 -18.15 45.68
CA ALA A 210 -10.44 -17.25 46.15
C ALA A 210 -9.13 -17.98 46.58
N ASN A 211 -9.20 -19.22 47.05
CA ASN A 211 -8.01 -19.99 47.36
C ASN A 211 -7.27 -20.41 46.13
N PHE A 212 -8.02 -20.81 45.08
CA PHE A 212 -7.44 -21.12 43.78
C PHE A 212 -6.87 -19.86 43.10
N GLU A 213 -7.51 -18.71 43.22
CA GLU A 213 -6.98 -17.43 42.77
C GLU A 213 -5.63 -17.10 43.42
N ASN A 214 -5.51 -17.26 44.75
CA ASN A 214 -4.27 -17.03 45.49
C ASN A 214 -3.17 -17.98 45.04
N ILE A 215 -3.48 -19.24 44.82
CA ILE A 215 -2.52 -20.23 44.26
C ILE A 215 -2.07 -19.83 42.86
N MET A 216 -3.01 -19.44 42.01
CA MET A 216 -2.70 -19.04 40.64
C MET A 216 -1.89 -17.75 40.61
N ASN A 217 -2.18 -16.79 41.48
CA ASN A 217 -1.39 -15.56 41.62
C ASN A 217 0.03 -15.87 42.06
N SER A 218 0.22 -16.77 43.10
CA SER A 218 1.55 -17.18 43.54
C SER A 218 2.32 -17.94 42.46
N ILE A 219 1.65 -18.77 41.67
CA ILE A 219 2.25 -19.46 40.51
C ILE A 219 2.60 -18.44 39.41
N SER A 220 1.71 -17.50 39.14
CA SER A 220 1.94 -16.45 38.15
C SER A 220 3.09 -15.53 38.53
N GLU A 221 3.20 -15.14 39.83
CA GLU A 221 4.32 -14.37 40.37
C GLU A 221 5.64 -15.17 40.30
N SER A 222 5.59 -16.45 40.62
CA SER A 222 6.76 -17.34 40.51
C SER A 222 7.20 -17.58 39.08
N ILE A 223 6.25 -17.72 38.17
CA ILE A 223 6.51 -17.82 36.75
C ILE A 223 6.99 -16.45 36.20
N GLY A 224 6.37 -15.36 36.62
CA GLY A 224 6.77 -13.99 36.27
C GLY A 224 8.19 -13.67 36.70
N SER A 225 8.55 -13.94 37.97
CA SER A 225 9.90 -13.73 38.48
C SER A 225 10.93 -14.71 37.85
N PHE A 226 10.53 -15.94 37.52
CA PHE A 226 11.38 -16.88 36.78
C PHE A 226 11.63 -16.38 35.35
N PHE A 227 10.58 -15.81 34.68
CA PHE A 227 10.75 -15.21 33.36
C PHE A 227 11.53 -13.89 33.45
N GLU A 228 11.31 -13.03 34.44
CA GLU A 228 12.12 -11.83 34.67
C GLU A 228 13.59 -12.16 34.92
N TYR A 229 13.87 -13.22 35.70
CA TYR A 229 15.22 -13.67 35.98
C TYR A 229 15.92 -14.27 34.74
N ILE A 230 15.19 -15.05 33.92
CA ILE A 230 15.76 -15.67 32.69
C ILE A 230 15.77 -14.66 31.55
N PHE A 231 14.79 -13.78 31.48
CA PHE A 231 14.55 -12.88 30.38
C PHE A 231 14.70 -11.42 30.82
N ASP A 232 15.93 -10.97 30.89
CA ASP A 232 16.31 -9.59 31.10
C ASP A 232 15.60 -8.67 30.07
N GLY A 233 14.30 -8.39 30.21
CA GLY A 233 13.41 -7.55 29.38
C GLY A 233 13.54 -7.65 27.85
N LYS A 234 14.76 -7.83 27.36
CA LYS A 234 15.12 -7.91 25.93
C LYS A 234 14.53 -9.13 25.22
N LEU A 235 14.41 -10.25 25.91
CA LEU A 235 13.92 -11.48 25.28
C LEU A 235 12.41 -11.46 25.11
N ALA A 236 11.68 -10.83 26.05
CA ALA A 236 10.24 -10.58 25.88
C ALA A 236 9.96 -9.70 24.67
N GLU A 237 10.77 -8.66 24.46
CA GLU A 237 10.71 -7.81 23.27
C GLU A 237 10.94 -8.61 21.98
N ILE A 238 11.98 -9.46 21.95
CA ILE A 238 12.26 -10.31 20.78
C ILE A 238 11.12 -11.28 20.52
N ILE A 239 10.53 -11.90 21.55
CA ILE A 239 9.39 -12.80 21.40
C ILE A 239 8.18 -12.07 20.83
N ILE A 240 7.85 -10.88 21.34
CA ILE A 240 6.76 -10.07 20.82
C ILE A 240 7.02 -9.70 19.35
N LYS A 241 8.24 -9.28 19.02
CA LYS A 241 8.63 -8.99 17.65
C LYS A 241 8.51 -10.22 16.75
N MET A 242 8.89 -11.41 17.20
CA MET A 242 8.71 -12.66 16.45
C MET A 242 7.24 -13.01 16.21
N ILE A 243 6.39 -12.84 17.22
CA ILE A 243 4.94 -13.06 17.08
C ILE A 243 4.34 -12.10 16.03
N LEU A 244 4.71 -10.83 16.06
CA LEU A 244 4.26 -9.84 15.09
C LEU A 244 4.89 -10.05 13.70
N ALA A 245 6.12 -10.54 13.64
CA ALA A 245 6.81 -10.84 12.39
C ALA A 245 6.13 -11.96 11.58
N TYR A 246 5.44 -12.89 12.25
CA TYR A 246 4.78 -14.00 11.57
C TYR A 246 3.69 -13.55 10.58
N PRO A 247 2.67 -12.76 10.98
CA PRO A 247 1.65 -12.28 10.05
C PRO A 247 2.22 -11.32 8.99
N CYS A 248 3.17 -10.45 9.34
CA CYS A 248 3.80 -9.53 8.39
C CYS A 248 4.59 -10.29 7.31
N GLY A 249 5.43 -11.22 7.71
CA GLY A 249 6.16 -12.05 6.76
C GLY A 249 5.26 -12.98 5.96
N LEU A 250 4.13 -13.44 6.54
CA LEU A 250 3.13 -14.20 5.80
C LEU A 250 2.48 -13.34 4.71
N TYR A 251 2.12 -12.10 5.03
CA TYR A 251 1.55 -11.16 4.06
C TYR A 251 2.52 -10.88 2.91
N ILE A 252 3.79 -10.55 3.23
CA ILE A 252 4.83 -10.28 2.23
C ILE A 252 5.06 -11.52 1.35
N HIS A 253 5.23 -12.70 1.95
CA HIS A 253 5.38 -13.96 1.21
C HIS A 253 4.19 -14.20 0.29
N SER A 254 2.98 -13.99 0.79
CA SER A 254 1.76 -14.20 0.03
C SER A 254 1.60 -13.20 -1.11
N LEU A 255 2.08 -11.97 -0.94
CA LEU A 255 2.12 -10.98 -2.01
C LEU A 255 3.02 -11.46 -3.17
N PHE A 256 4.24 -11.92 -2.86
CA PHE A 256 5.19 -12.39 -3.86
C PHE A 256 4.80 -13.73 -4.50
N GLU A 257 4.46 -14.74 -3.70
CA GLU A 257 4.09 -16.08 -4.21
C GLU A 257 2.70 -16.10 -4.84
N GLY A 258 1.74 -15.35 -4.31
CA GLY A 258 0.41 -15.17 -4.91
C GLY A 258 0.45 -14.53 -6.27
N SER A 259 1.44 -13.67 -6.47
CA SER A 259 1.69 -13.02 -7.76
C SER A 259 2.24 -13.97 -8.83
N ILE A 260 2.94 -15.04 -8.45
CA ILE A 260 3.46 -16.05 -9.38
C ILE A 260 2.45 -17.13 -9.69
N ASN A 261 1.71 -17.59 -8.68
CA ASN A 261 0.72 -18.68 -8.79
C ASN A 261 -0.53 -18.20 -9.57
N ARG A 262 -0.31 -17.78 -10.80
CA ARG A 262 -1.38 -17.39 -11.70
C ARG A 262 -2.29 -18.59 -12.01
N ASN A 263 -3.53 -18.53 -11.58
CA ASN A 263 -4.60 -19.04 -12.40
C ASN A 263 -4.79 -18.05 -13.56
N ALA A 264 -4.02 -18.20 -14.62
CA ALA A 264 -4.04 -17.33 -15.81
C ALA A 264 -5.45 -17.13 -16.40
N SER A 265 -6.36 -18.08 -16.14
CA SER A 265 -7.75 -18.01 -16.50
C SER A 265 -8.54 -16.92 -15.75
N PHE A 266 -8.07 -16.48 -14.57
CA PHE A 266 -8.78 -15.51 -13.75
C PHE A 266 -8.58 -14.06 -14.24
N GLU A 267 -7.41 -13.69 -14.77
CA GLU A 267 -7.08 -12.32 -15.17
C GLU A 267 -7.60 -11.98 -16.57
N ARG A 268 -7.44 -12.84 -17.54
CA ARG A 268 -7.98 -12.64 -18.91
C ARG A 268 -9.51 -12.70 -18.95
N ARG A 269 -10.15 -13.53 -18.13
CA ARG A 269 -11.59 -13.49 -17.95
C ARG A 269 -12.05 -12.16 -17.38
N LYS A 270 -11.30 -11.56 -16.48
CA LYS A 270 -11.71 -10.32 -15.82
C LYS A 270 -11.76 -9.13 -16.74
N GLU A 271 -10.79 -8.91 -17.63
CA GLU A 271 -10.86 -7.76 -18.53
C GLU A 271 -12.10 -7.84 -19.41
N LYS A 272 -12.42 -9.04 -19.91
CA LYS A 272 -13.66 -9.29 -20.68
C LYS A 272 -14.91 -9.22 -19.80
N ASP A 273 -14.88 -9.76 -18.60
CA ASP A 273 -16.02 -9.76 -17.67
C ASP A 273 -16.25 -8.37 -17.07
N TRP A 274 -15.20 -7.61 -16.80
CA TRP A 274 -15.30 -6.22 -16.33
C TRP A 274 -15.77 -5.28 -17.45
N SER A 275 -15.29 -5.43 -18.67
CA SER A 275 -15.78 -4.63 -19.79
C SER A 275 -17.25 -4.91 -20.09
N VAL A 276 -17.67 -6.19 -19.98
CA VAL A 276 -19.08 -6.61 -20.06
C VAL A 276 -19.86 -6.12 -18.84
N GLY A 277 -19.27 -6.19 -17.65
CA GLY A 277 -19.85 -5.68 -16.40
C GLY A 277 -20.07 -4.17 -16.44
N ILE A 278 -19.07 -3.40 -16.86
CA ILE A 278 -19.18 -1.93 -17.06
C ILE A 278 -20.26 -1.61 -18.09
N LYS A 279 -20.30 -2.30 -19.22
CA LYS A 279 -21.37 -2.11 -20.23
C LYS A 279 -22.76 -2.38 -19.65
N LYS A 280 -22.92 -3.32 -18.73
CA LYS A 280 -24.20 -3.56 -18.03
C LYS A 280 -24.56 -2.42 -17.06
N LEU A 281 -23.56 -1.72 -16.51
CA LEU A 281 -23.75 -0.57 -15.63
C LEU A 281 -24.06 0.72 -16.37
N GLN A 282 -23.82 0.80 -17.68
CA GLN A 282 -24.10 1.95 -18.54
C GLN A 282 -25.62 2.09 -18.82
N VAL A 283 -26.40 2.28 -17.76
CA VAL A 283 -27.87 2.34 -17.83
C VAL A 283 -28.44 3.74 -17.73
N VAL A 284 -27.64 4.72 -17.26
CA VAL A 284 -28.11 6.08 -16.98
C VAL A 284 -28.23 6.88 -18.28
N PRO A 285 -29.40 7.46 -18.55
CA PRO A 285 -29.61 8.32 -19.72
C PRO A 285 -28.65 9.51 -19.71
N PHE A 286 -28.14 9.87 -20.88
CA PHE A 286 -27.20 10.97 -21.07
C PHE A 286 -27.69 12.29 -20.46
N GLY A 287 -28.99 12.62 -20.59
CA GLY A 287 -29.55 13.87 -20.04
C GLY A 287 -29.41 13.96 -18.51
N ILE A 288 -29.54 12.86 -17.79
CA ILE A 288 -29.38 12.84 -16.32
C ILE A 288 -27.93 13.14 -15.95
N ILE A 289 -26.98 12.50 -16.64
CA ILE A 289 -25.54 12.74 -16.42
C ILE A 289 -25.20 14.22 -16.66
N MET A 290 -25.68 14.77 -17.76
CA MET A 290 -25.48 16.19 -18.09
C MET A 290 -26.14 17.12 -17.07
N GLY A 291 -27.35 16.77 -16.60
CA GLY A 291 -28.04 17.53 -15.55
C GLY A 291 -27.21 17.56 -14.23
N ILE A 292 -26.64 16.44 -13.84
CA ILE A 292 -25.77 16.38 -12.65
C ILE A 292 -24.56 17.30 -12.83
N PHE A 293 -23.81 17.18 -13.94
CA PHE A 293 -22.66 18.06 -14.19
C PHE A 293 -23.07 19.55 -14.25
N ALA A 294 -24.19 19.86 -14.89
CA ALA A 294 -24.68 21.25 -14.98
C ALA A 294 -24.99 21.85 -13.60
N VAL A 295 -25.56 21.05 -12.68
CA VAL A 295 -25.83 21.50 -11.31
C VAL A 295 -24.53 21.76 -10.56
N PHE A 296 -23.55 20.86 -10.65
CA PHE A 296 -22.25 21.06 -10.00
C PHE A 296 -21.52 22.29 -10.58
N THR A 297 -21.43 22.41 -11.88
CA THR A 297 -20.82 23.58 -12.54
C THR A 297 -21.53 24.88 -12.15
N LEU A 298 -22.86 24.89 -12.10
CA LEU A 298 -23.62 26.07 -11.65
C LEU A 298 -23.28 26.45 -10.20
N VAL A 299 -23.23 25.46 -9.30
CA VAL A 299 -22.83 25.69 -7.90
C VAL A 299 -21.41 26.25 -7.82
N TYR A 300 -20.46 25.74 -8.63
CA TYR A 300 -19.09 26.25 -8.66
C TYR A 300 -19.00 27.65 -9.23
N ILE A 301 -19.75 27.98 -10.28
CA ILE A 301 -19.83 29.35 -10.80
C ILE A 301 -20.37 30.30 -9.74
N LEU A 302 -21.47 29.95 -9.07
CA LEU A 302 -22.02 30.75 -7.96
C LEU A 302 -21.01 30.91 -6.81
N PHE A 303 -20.29 29.85 -6.48
CA PHE A 303 -19.23 29.93 -5.49
C PHE A 303 -18.09 30.88 -5.93
N PHE A 304 -17.62 30.77 -7.18
CA PHE A 304 -16.59 31.68 -7.70
C PHE A 304 -17.04 33.13 -7.72
N ILE A 305 -18.29 33.42 -8.10
CA ILE A 305 -18.84 34.77 -8.10
C ILE A 305 -18.98 35.31 -6.67
N SER A 306 -19.56 34.51 -5.74
CA SER A 306 -19.80 34.94 -4.36
C SER A 306 -18.51 35.16 -3.58
N GLN A 307 -17.47 34.42 -3.91
CA GLN A 307 -16.18 34.44 -3.20
C GLN A 307 -15.07 35.14 -4.01
N ALA A 308 -15.39 35.75 -5.15
CA ALA A 308 -14.38 36.26 -6.09
C ALA A 308 -13.34 37.17 -5.41
N THR A 309 -13.77 38.13 -4.59
CA THR A 309 -12.89 39.04 -3.85
C THR A 309 -12.01 38.26 -2.80
N ASN A 310 -12.60 37.30 -2.11
CA ASN A 310 -11.90 36.54 -1.07
C ASN A 310 -11.02 35.41 -1.64
N LEU A 311 -11.42 34.78 -2.75
CA LEU A 311 -10.63 33.72 -3.38
C LEU A 311 -9.36 34.27 -4.01
N PHE A 312 -9.46 35.43 -4.67
CA PHE A 312 -8.35 36.03 -5.39
C PHE A 312 -7.49 36.97 -4.53
N SER A 313 -7.96 37.38 -3.34
CA SER A 313 -7.16 38.19 -2.41
C SER A 313 -5.86 37.54 -1.99
N ALA A 314 -5.84 36.21 -1.87
CA ALA A 314 -4.64 35.45 -1.55
C ALA A 314 -3.55 35.56 -2.63
N PHE A 315 -3.92 35.66 -3.92
CA PHE A 315 -2.98 35.90 -5.01
C PHE A 315 -2.37 37.29 -4.96
N ALA A 316 -3.12 38.28 -4.46
CA ALA A 316 -2.63 39.64 -4.23
C ALA A 316 -1.89 39.79 -2.89
N GLY A 317 -1.71 38.74 -2.11
CA GLY A 317 -1.08 38.78 -0.79
C GLY A 317 -1.92 39.46 0.29
N VAL A 318 -3.20 39.75 0.04
CA VAL A 318 -4.12 40.47 0.90
C VAL A 318 -4.96 39.47 1.71
N LEU A 319 -5.00 39.65 3.03
CA LEU A 319 -5.88 38.89 3.91
C LEU A 319 -7.22 39.63 4.05
N PRO A 320 -8.37 38.99 3.81
CA PRO A 320 -9.67 39.57 4.10
C PRO A 320 -9.81 39.92 5.59
N GLN A 321 -10.39 41.10 5.89
CA GLN A 321 -10.48 41.65 7.27
C GLN A 321 -11.24 40.74 8.25
N GLU A 322 -12.14 39.91 7.75
CA GLU A 322 -12.99 39.03 8.55
C GLU A 322 -12.31 37.74 9.03
N TYR A 323 -11.09 37.43 8.56
CA TYR A 323 -10.42 36.15 8.81
C TYR A 323 -9.05 36.34 9.45
N THR A 324 -8.73 35.48 10.45
CA THR A 324 -7.34 35.25 10.80
C THR A 324 -6.66 34.43 9.69
N ALA A 325 -5.41 34.73 9.37
CA ALA A 325 -4.70 34.04 8.28
C ALA A 325 -4.66 32.50 8.47
N SER A 326 -4.58 32.04 9.72
CA SER A 326 -4.62 30.61 10.04
C SER A 326 -5.97 29.96 9.72
N ARG A 327 -7.07 30.61 10.06
CA ARG A 327 -8.43 30.11 9.81
C ARG A 327 -8.76 30.16 8.31
N TYR A 328 -8.36 31.24 7.64
CA TYR A 328 -8.55 31.43 6.20
C TYR A 328 -7.84 30.35 5.37
N ALA A 329 -6.57 30.05 5.71
CA ALA A 329 -5.81 29.04 5.00
C ALA A 329 -6.30 27.63 5.32
N ARG A 330 -6.44 27.28 6.60
CA ARG A 330 -6.76 25.92 7.03
C ARG A 330 -8.13 25.44 6.54
N ASN A 331 -9.17 26.23 6.76
CA ASN A 331 -10.53 25.84 6.37
C ASN A 331 -10.64 25.79 4.84
N GLY A 332 -10.20 26.86 4.13
CA GLY A 332 -10.26 26.89 2.69
C GLY A 332 -9.44 25.81 1.99
N PHE A 333 -8.29 25.44 2.55
CA PHE A 333 -7.44 24.39 2.00
C PHE A 333 -8.12 23.01 2.04
N PHE A 334 -8.54 22.53 3.22
CA PHE A 334 -9.12 21.19 3.35
C PHE A 334 -10.43 21.04 2.59
N GLU A 335 -11.26 22.07 2.57
CA GLU A 335 -12.52 22.09 1.84
C GLU A 335 -12.30 21.97 0.33
N LEU A 336 -11.40 22.76 -0.23
CA LEU A 336 -11.09 22.70 -1.66
C LEU A 336 -10.42 21.40 -2.08
N CYS A 337 -9.51 20.85 -1.26
CA CYS A 337 -8.93 19.53 -1.53
C CYS A 337 -9.99 18.43 -1.53
N ARG A 338 -10.95 18.49 -0.60
CA ARG A 338 -12.08 17.54 -0.55
C ARG A 338 -12.93 17.65 -1.82
N VAL A 339 -13.24 18.87 -2.26
CA VAL A 339 -14.00 19.12 -3.51
C VAL A 339 -13.26 18.53 -4.72
N MET A 340 -11.95 18.75 -4.84
CA MET A 340 -11.15 18.18 -5.93
C MET A 340 -11.21 16.64 -5.96
N VAL A 341 -11.10 15.99 -4.81
CA VAL A 341 -11.23 14.52 -4.72
C VAL A 341 -12.62 14.07 -5.13
N ILE A 342 -13.67 14.77 -4.65
CA ILE A 342 -15.06 14.47 -5.03
C ILE A 342 -15.24 14.63 -6.55
N ASN A 343 -14.69 15.66 -7.17
CA ASN A 343 -14.79 15.90 -8.60
C ASN A 343 -14.17 14.76 -9.43
N ILE A 344 -12.97 14.31 -9.04
CA ILE A 344 -12.31 13.18 -9.70
C ILE A 344 -13.14 11.90 -9.57
N LEU A 345 -13.65 11.62 -8.36
CA LEU A 345 -14.50 10.46 -8.11
C LEU A 345 -15.83 10.54 -8.88
N MET A 346 -16.49 11.70 -8.88
CA MET A 346 -17.73 11.93 -9.60
C MET A 346 -17.56 11.73 -11.11
N LEU A 347 -16.51 12.30 -11.71
CA LEU A 347 -16.23 12.07 -13.13
C LEU A 347 -16.05 10.57 -13.42
N GLY A 348 -15.31 9.84 -12.57
CA GLY A 348 -15.12 8.40 -12.68
C GLY A 348 -16.44 7.62 -12.59
N VAL A 349 -17.24 7.89 -11.57
CA VAL A 349 -18.54 7.24 -11.36
C VAL A 349 -19.50 7.53 -12.51
N LEU A 350 -19.68 8.79 -12.86
CA LEU A 350 -20.61 9.20 -13.93
C LEU A 350 -20.19 8.64 -15.29
N SER A 351 -18.88 8.54 -15.58
CA SER A 351 -18.38 7.95 -16.81
C SER A 351 -18.68 6.43 -16.89
N VAL A 352 -18.65 5.72 -15.77
CA VAL A 352 -18.97 4.28 -15.70
C VAL A 352 -20.46 4.03 -15.90
N PHE A 353 -21.34 4.87 -15.36
CA PHE A 353 -22.79 4.66 -15.44
C PHE A 353 -23.46 5.28 -16.67
N SER A 354 -22.75 6.17 -17.38
CA SER A 354 -23.27 6.86 -18.57
C SER A 354 -23.47 5.89 -19.74
N ARG A 355 -24.63 5.97 -20.42
CA ARG A 355 -24.87 5.24 -21.69
C ARG A 355 -23.98 5.74 -22.84
N LYS A 356 -23.56 7.01 -22.81
CA LYS A 356 -22.59 7.56 -23.77
C LYS A 356 -21.20 7.52 -23.20
N ASP A 357 -20.28 6.99 -23.97
CA ASP A 357 -18.88 6.96 -23.58
C ASP A 357 -18.32 8.38 -23.47
N LEU A 358 -17.50 8.61 -22.41
CA LEU A 358 -16.81 9.87 -22.18
C LEU A 358 -15.88 10.25 -23.35
N TYR A 359 -15.35 9.26 -24.04
CA TYR A 359 -14.39 9.46 -25.12
C TYR A 359 -15.02 9.56 -26.52
N GLU A 360 -16.26 9.14 -26.70
CA GLU A 360 -16.94 9.16 -28.01
C GLU A 360 -17.82 10.41 -28.19
N SER A 361 -18.45 10.88 -27.13
CA SER A 361 -19.36 12.02 -27.20
C SER A 361 -18.63 13.35 -27.03
N ALA A 362 -18.70 14.24 -28.03
CA ALA A 362 -18.10 15.59 -27.97
C ALA A 362 -18.61 16.39 -26.75
N ILE A 363 -19.90 16.29 -26.44
CA ILE A 363 -20.49 17.01 -25.31
C ILE A 363 -19.96 16.44 -23.99
N MET A 364 -19.87 15.14 -23.85
CA MET A 364 -19.27 14.49 -22.64
C MET A 364 -17.80 14.89 -22.46
N LYS A 365 -17.03 14.94 -23.56
CA LYS A 365 -15.63 15.41 -23.52
C LYS A 365 -15.54 16.84 -23.00
N ILE A 366 -16.31 17.77 -23.59
CA ILE A 366 -16.29 19.18 -23.19
C ILE A 366 -16.66 19.29 -21.70
N THR A 367 -17.76 18.66 -21.30
CA THR A 367 -18.21 18.70 -19.90
C THR A 367 -17.19 18.09 -18.94
N GLY A 368 -16.64 16.93 -19.26
CA GLY A 368 -15.61 16.30 -18.42
C GLY A 368 -14.34 17.14 -18.31
N VAL A 369 -13.91 17.76 -19.41
CA VAL A 369 -12.76 18.68 -19.42
C VAL A 369 -13.06 19.94 -18.60
N SER A 370 -14.22 20.57 -18.79
CA SER A 370 -14.62 21.76 -18.00
C SER A 370 -14.63 21.47 -16.51
N PHE A 371 -15.19 20.32 -16.11
CA PHE A 371 -15.23 19.89 -14.72
C PHE A 371 -13.85 19.65 -14.12
N MET A 372 -12.90 19.13 -14.89
CA MET A 372 -11.51 18.96 -14.46
C MET A 372 -10.74 20.29 -14.44
N VAL A 373 -11.07 21.24 -15.34
CA VAL A 373 -10.52 22.60 -15.30
C VAL A 373 -10.99 23.35 -14.05
N GLU A 374 -12.27 23.25 -13.70
CA GLU A 374 -12.81 23.79 -12.44
C GLU A 374 -12.05 23.21 -11.23
N SER A 375 -11.83 21.90 -11.23
CA SER A 375 -11.06 21.21 -10.18
C SER A 375 -9.61 21.71 -10.13
N PHE A 376 -8.98 21.97 -11.27
CA PHE A 376 -7.63 22.56 -11.33
C PHE A 376 -7.59 23.99 -10.79
N ILE A 377 -8.61 24.81 -11.08
CA ILE A 377 -8.75 26.18 -10.53
C ILE A 377 -8.82 26.11 -8.99
N PHE A 378 -9.58 25.14 -8.43
CA PHE A 378 -9.59 24.94 -6.97
C PHE A 378 -8.21 24.62 -6.41
N SER A 379 -7.37 23.87 -7.15
CA SER A 379 -6.00 23.60 -6.69
C SER A 379 -5.15 24.87 -6.64
N LEU A 380 -5.28 25.75 -7.63
CA LEU A 380 -4.56 27.03 -7.66
C LEU A 380 -4.99 27.94 -6.51
N ILE A 381 -6.30 28.04 -6.24
CA ILE A 381 -6.83 28.83 -5.13
C ILE A 381 -6.36 28.24 -3.79
N SER A 382 -6.41 26.94 -3.62
CA SER A 382 -5.95 26.24 -2.42
C SER A 382 -4.45 26.48 -2.18
N ALA A 383 -3.63 26.35 -3.24
CA ALA A 383 -2.19 26.62 -3.18
C ALA A 383 -1.89 28.09 -2.82
N SER A 384 -2.61 29.06 -3.41
CA SER A 384 -2.40 30.49 -3.11
C SER A 384 -2.71 30.83 -1.66
N LYS A 385 -3.79 30.28 -1.08
CA LYS A 385 -4.13 30.46 0.34
C LYS A 385 -3.07 29.86 1.24
N LEU A 386 -2.56 28.69 0.90
CA LEU A 386 -1.53 28.02 1.68
C LEU A 386 -0.18 28.73 1.57
N LEU A 387 0.20 29.25 0.39
CA LEU A 387 1.38 30.07 0.21
C LEU A 387 1.32 31.37 1.02
N LEU A 388 0.16 32.07 1.03
CA LEU A 388 -0.06 33.22 1.87
C LEU A 388 0.15 32.89 3.36
N TYR A 389 -0.32 31.72 3.80
CA TYR A 389 -0.13 31.26 5.15
C TYR A 389 1.34 30.95 5.49
N ILE A 390 2.05 30.29 4.57
CA ILE A 390 3.48 30.00 4.70
C ILE A 390 4.28 31.31 4.79
N ASN A 391 4.00 32.27 3.91
CA ASN A 391 4.71 33.57 3.90
C ASN A 391 4.53 34.36 5.20
N ARG A 392 3.37 34.24 5.87
CA ARG A 392 3.11 34.97 7.13
C ARG A 392 3.61 34.28 8.37
N PHE A 393 3.59 32.95 8.40
CA PHE A 393 3.86 32.16 9.61
C PHE A 393 5.06 31.22 9.49
N GLY A 394 5.80 31.34 8.38
CA GLY A 394 6.98 30.52 8.12
C GLY A 394 6.67 29.09 7.68
N PHE A 395 7.70 28.33 7.51
CA PHE A 395 7.67 26.98 7.00
C PHE A 395 7.43 25.97 8.13
N THR A 396 6.58 24.97 7.85
CA THR A 396 6.47 23.76 8.67
C THR A 396 6.32 22.56 7.75
N VAL A 397 6.72 21.39 8.24
CA VAL A 397 6.62 20.12 7.50
C VAL A 397 5.21 19.88 6.95
N LEU A 398 4.19 20.05 7.80
CA LEU A 398 2.79 19.83 7.41
C LEU A 398 2.31 20.80 6.31
N ARG A 399 2.78 22.05 6.31
CA ARG A 399 2.41 23.05 5.30
C ARG A 399 2.98 22.67 3.94
N TYR A 400 4.23 22.22 3.87
CA TYR A 400 4.83 21.74 2.63
C TYR A 400 4.15 20.48 2.10
N GLN A 401 3.85 19.54 2.98
CA GLN A 401 3.13 18.34 2.58
C GLN A 401 1.73 18.65 2.07
N SER A 402 1.05 19.63 2.69
CA SER A 402 -0.24 20.13 2.22
C SER A 402 -0.13 20.79 0.84
N LEU A 403 0.91 21.59 0.62
CA LEU A 403 1.16 22.21 -0.69
C LEU A 403 1.47 21.16 -1.76
N TRP A 404 2.28 20.16 -1.42
CA TRP A 404 2.55 19.02 -2.28
C TRP A 404 1.27 18.25 -2.62
N ALA A 405 0.43 17.93 -1.64
CA ALA A 405 -0.84 17.25 -1.87
C ALA A 405 -1.77 18.03 -2.81
N THR A 406 -1.82 19.36 -2.65
CA THR A 406 -2.56 20.25 -3.56
C THR A 406 -2.02 20.18 -4.99
N ALA A 407 -0.70 20.21 -5.15
CA ALA A 407 -0.05 20.11 -6.47
C ALA A 407 -0.32 18.75 -7.13
N VAL A 408 -0.31 17.66 -6.36
CA VAL A 408 -0.63 16.31 -6.85
C VAL A 408 -2.08 16.20 -7.30
N LEU A 409 -3.04 16.78 -6.56
CA LEU A 409 -4.45 16.81 -6.94
C LEU A 409 -4.69 17.70 -8.16
N GLY A 410 -4.02 18.87 -8.24
CA GLY A 410 -4.07 19.73 -9.41
C GLY A 410 -3.50 19.04 -10.65
N ALA A 411 -2.37 18.38 -10.53
CA ALA A 411 -1.78 17.59 -11.61
C ALA A 411 -2.71 16.43 -12.05
N ALA A 412 -3.40 15.77 -11.10
CA ALA A 412 -4.39 14.74 -11.42
C ALA A 412 -5.51 15.32 -12.30
N SER A 413 -6.11 16.45 -11.89
CA SER A 413 -7.19 17.10 -12.64
C SER A 413 -6.74 17.50 -14.04
N LEU A 414 -5.56 18.10 -14.17
CA LEU A 414 -5.00 18.49 -15.46
C LEU A 414 -4.72 17.30 -16.37
N LEU A 415 -4.08 16.25 -15.82
CA LEU A 415 -3.74 15.05 -16.58
C LEU A 415 -4.97 14.22 -16.97
N ILE A 416 -6.05 14.24 -16.17
CA ILE A 416 -7.33 13.64 -16.55
C ILE A 416 -7.95 14.45 -17.71
N ALA A 417 -7.94 15.77 -17.66
CA ALA A 417 -8.41 16.61 -18.78
C ALA A 417 -7.63 16.32 -20.07
N VAL A 418 -6.30 16.25 -19.99
CA VAL A 418 -5.43 15.86 -21.12
C VAL A 418 -5.76 14.46 -21.63
N ASN A 419 -6.02 13.50 -20.76
CA ASN A 419 -6.41 12.14 -21.13
C ASN A 419 -7.74 12.14 -21.91
N ILE A 420 -8.74 12.91 -21.47
CA ILE A 420 -10.04 13.01 -22.13
C ILE A 420 -9.88 13.59 -23.55
N ILE A 421 -9.02 14.59 -23.72
CA ILE A 421 -8.79 15.25 -25.01
C ILE A 421 -7.98 14.38 -25.96
N THR A 422 -6.86 13.83 -25.45
CA THR A 422 -5.83 13.23 -26.32
C THR A 422 -5.89 11.69 -26.36
N HIS A 423 -6.71 11.07 -25.52
CA HIS A 423 -6.76 9.61 -25.30
C HIS A 423 -5.42 8.97 -24.87
N LYS A 424 -4.44 9.80 -24.46
CA LYS A 424 -3.14 9.31 -23.99
C LYS A 424 -3.25 8.79 -22.56
N LYS A 425 -2.47 7.75 -22.23
CA LYS A 425 -2.40 7.15 -20.90
C LYS A 425 -1.60 8.07 -19.95
N THR A 426 -2.29 8.96 -19.23
CA THR A 426 -1.66 9.95 -18.35
C THR A 426 -1.48 9.50 -16.91
N ALA A 427 -2.15 8.41 -16.49
CA ALA A 427 -2.09 7.90 -15.12
C ALA A 427 -0.66 7.55 -14.69
N LYS A 428 0.16 6.98 -15.58
CA LYS A 428 1.56 6.69 -15.34
C LYS A 428 2.36 7.96 -15.06
N ILE A 429 2.14 9.01 -15.85
CA ILE A 429 2.81 10.30 -15.68
C ILE A 429 2.45 10.90 -14.31
N TRP A 430 1.19 10.80 -13.91
CA TRP A 430 0.73 11.28 -12.62
C TRP A 430 1.38 10.54 -11.45
N LEU A 431 1.48 9.20 -11.52
CA LEU A 431 2.15 8.41 -10.47
C LEU A 431 3.65 8.73 -10.37
N TRP A 432 4.33 8.87 -11.51
CA TRP A 432 5.73 9.25 -11.52
C TRP A 432 5.94 10.65 -10.97
N PHE A 433 5.10 11.60 -11.35
CA PHE A 433 5.10 12.96 -10.78
C PHE A 433 4.89 12.93 -9.27
N THR A 434 3.91 12.15 -8.79
CA THR A 434 3.62 12.01 -7.36
C THR A 434 4.82 11.48 -6.58
N ALA A 435 5.47 10.42 -7.07
CA ALA A 435 6.63 9.82 -6.43
C ALA A 435 7.84 10.75 -6.41
N LEU A 436 8.20 11.31 -7.57
CA LEU A 436 9.37 12.18 -7.68
C LEU A 436 9.19 13.50 -6.92
N SER A 437 8.01 14.12 -7.02
CA SER A 437 7.71 15.35 -6.29
C SER A 437 7.67 15.14 -4.78
N TYR A 438 7.20 13.98 -4.30
CA TYR A 438 7.25 13.62 -2.89
C TYR A 438 8.69 13.56 -2.37
N ILE A 439 9.57 12.86 -3.10
CA ILE A 439 10.99 12.76 -2.76
C ILE A 439 11.62 14.16 -2.77
N ALA A 440 11.41 14.94 -3.83
CA ALA A 440 11.96 16.27 -3.96
C ALA A 440 11.54 17.23 -2.82
N VAL A 441 10.25 17.23 -2.46
CA VAL A 441 9.74 18.08 -1.38
C VAL A 441 10.31 17.68 -0.03
N ASN A 442 10.45 16.37 0.25
CA ASN A 442 11.04 15.95 1.53
C ASN A 442 12.54 16.23 1.62
N ILE A 443 13.28 16.10 0.52
CA ILE A 443 14.70 16.52 0.47
C ILE A 443 14.81 18.04 0.71
N PHE A 444 13.96 18.83 0.07
CA PHE A 444 13.95 20.28 0.27
C PHE A 444 13.61 20.65 1.72
N VAL A 445 12.60 20.01 2.30
CA VAL A 445 12.23 20.24 3.71
C VAL A 445 13.39 19.87 4.64
N ALA A 446 14.03 18.72 4.42
CA ALA A 446 15.19 18.32 5.19
C ALA A 446 16.34 19.34 5.06
N ALA A 447 16.63 19.82 3.84
CA ALA A 447 17.64 20.83 3.61
C ALA A 447 17.34 22.16 4.36
N VAL A 448 16.07 22.60 4.39
CA VAL A 448 15.66 23.83 5.11
C VAL A 448 15.74 23.68 6.64
N TYR A 449 15.57 22.46 7.18
CA TYR A 449 15.59 22.25 8.63
C TYR A 449 16.96 21.90 9.19
N PHE A 450 17.87 21.35 8.38
CA PHE A 450 19.19 20.88 8.84
C PHE A 450 20.35 21.78 8.39
N PHE A 451 20.11 22.66 7.42
CA PHE A 451 21.07 23.64 6.92
C PHE A 451 20.50 25.06 6.94
#